data_6a468f82022dc2a4541f9641ad0fa953
#
_entry.id   6a468f82022dc2a4541f9641ad0fa953
#
_cell.length_a   1.000
_cell.length_b   1.000
_cell.length_c   1.000
_cell.angle_alpha   90.00
_cell.angle_beta   90.00
_cell.angle_gamma   90.00
#
_symmetry.space_group_name_H-M   'P 1'
#
loop_
_entity.id
_entity.type
_entity.pdbx_description
1 polymer ?
#
loop_
_entity_poly.entity_id
_entity_poly.type
_entity_poly.pdbx_seq_one_letter_code
_entity_poly.pdbx_strand_id
1 'polypeptide(L)'
;MSSSRREPPEAPSIDHLVVADWLGQLQDASFDRAGPAVRKAYPPQRRMTGQQLASYLLRRTYALASSTRPDGRAHAAPTLFSAYAEAFWLPTVKDAARIAHVRAHPWLALSILEGEHDTHAAVLIEGPAEVLTTVPEDLRHITELRNRGGTIAWAAYWLRITPQRLFSFAEHAWQEG
;
A
#
# COMPACT_ATOMS: atom_id res chain seq x y z
N MET A 1 -11.15 -12.28 -40.23
CA MET A 1 -10.94 -12.81 -38.89
C MET A 1 -10.93 -11.62 -37.94
N SER A 2 -12.06 -11.37 -37.27
CA SER A 2 -12.26 -10.21 -36.40
C SER A 2 -11.70 -10.55 -35.02
N SER A 3 -10.63 -9.87 -34.62
CA SER A 3 -10.06 -9.98 -33.27
C SER A 3 -10.95 -9.20 -32.31
N SER A 4 -11.82 -9.90 -31.60
CA SER A 4 -12.59 -9.36 -30.47
C SER A 4 -11.60 -8.98 -29.36
N ARG A 5 -11.30 -7.69 -29.22
CA ARG A 5 -10.67 -7.17 -27.99
C ARG A 5 -11.67 -7.37 -26.86
N ARG A 6 -11.37 -8.29 -25.95
CA ARG A 6 -12.08 -8.35 -24.67
C ARG A 6 -11.74 -7.07 -23.93
N GLU A 7 -12.74 -6.26 -23.65
CA GLU A 7 -12.62 -5.19 -22.66
C GLU A 7 -12.14 -5.80 -21.34
N PRO A 8 -11.19 -5.13 -20.65
CA PRO A 8 -10.80 -5.58 -19.31
C PRO A 8 -12.03 -5.52 -18.40
N PRO A 9 -12.21 -6.49 -17.48
CA PRO A 9 -13.30 -6.48 -16.53
C PRO A 9 -13.28 -5.15 -15.76
N GLU A 10 -14.44 -4.52 -15.68
CA GLU A 10 -14.66 -3.32 -14.88
C GLU A 10 -14.22 -3.60 -13.45
N ALA A 11 -13.25 -2.87 -12.96
CA ALA A 11 -12.77 -3.03 -11.58
C ALA A 11 -13.96 -2.77 -10.65
N PRO A 12 -14.15 -3.59 -9.58
CA PRO A 12 -15.21 -3.34 -8.62
C PRO A 12 -15.05 -1.90 -8.13
N SER A 13 -16.13 -1.15 -8.15
CA SER A 13 -16.17 0.22 -7.63
C SER A 13 -16.02 0.17 -6.12
N ILE A 14 -14.78 -0.02 -5.65
CA ILE A 14 -14.42 0.45 -4.33
C ILE A 14 -14.76 1.92 -4.38
N ASP A 15 -15.56 2.37 -3.43
CA ASP A 15 -15.93 3.77 -3.39
C ASP A 15 -14.65 4.62 -3.28
N HIS A 16 -14.16 5.04 -4.44
CA HIS A 16 -12.92 5.79 -4.60
C HIS A 16 -12.88 7.02 -3.70
N LEU A 17 -14.06 7.61 -3.44
CA LEU A 17 -14.21 8.78 -2.59
C LEU A 17 -13.95 8.44 -1.12
N VAL A 18 -14.49 7.32 -0.64
CA VAL A 18 -14.27 6.88 0.75
C VAL A 18 -12.79 6.57 1.00
N VAL A 19 -12.14 5.88 0.07
CA VAL A 19 -10.70 5.58 0.17
C VAL A 19 -9.88 6.87 0.09
N ALA A 20 -10.23 7.81 -0.79
CA ALA A 20 -9.54 9.07 -0.94
C ALA A 20 -9.62 9.95 0.31
N ASP A 21 -10.81 10.05 0.90
CA ASP A 21 -11.03 10.82 2.13
C ASP A 21 -10.23 10.25 3.30
N TRP A 22 -10.27 8.93 3.49
CA TRP A 22 -9.48 8.26 4.51
C TRP A 22 -7.98 8.50 4.35
N LEU A 23 -7.44 8.31 3.15
CA LEU A 23 -6.01 8.52 2.88
C LEU A 23 -5.59 9.97 3.09
N GLY A 24 -6.43 10.92 2.67
CA GLY A 24 -6.21 12.34 2.89
C GLY A 24 -6.13 12.68 4.38
N GLN A 25 -7.13 12.26 5.15
CA GLN A 25 -7.19 12.49 6.60
C GLN A 25 -6.00 11.85 7.33
N LEU A 26 -5.62 10.62 6.97
CA LEU A 26 -4.46 9.93 7.54
C LEU A 26 -3.16 10.70 7.26
N GLN A 27 -3.00 11.19 6.03
CA GLN A 27 -1.84 12.00 5.65
C GLN A 27 -1.78 13.31 6.43
N ASP A 28 -2.87 14.05 6.50
CA ASP A 28 -2.94 15.32 7.21
C ASP A 28 -2.59 15.13 8.69
N ALA A 29 -3.21 14.15 9.35
CA ALA A 29 -2.90 13.79 10.73
C ALA A 29 -1.43 13.35 10.92
N SER A 30 -0.82 12.75 9.91
CA SER A 30 0.60 12.37 9.93
C SER A 30 1.51 13.59 9.87
N PHE A 31 1.20 14.54 8.99
CA PHE A 31 1.99 15.78 8.87
C PHE A 31 1.80 16.71 10.08
N ASP A 32 0.63 16.72 10.70
CA ASP A 32 0.40 17.50 11.93
C ASP A 32 1.30 17.04 13.08
N ARG A 33 1.53 15.74 13.17
CA ARG A 33 2.42 15.13 14.17
C ARG A 33 3.89 15.07 13.74
N ALA A 34 4.21 15.40 12.50
CA ALA A 34 5.56 15.29 11.98
C ALA A 34 6.49 16.36 12.54
N GLY A 35 7.75 15.98 12.75
CA GLY A 35 8.80 16.92 13.14
C GLY A 35 9.22 17.85 11.99
N PRO A 36 9.96 18.95 12.32
CA PRO A 36 10.35 19.95 11.32
C PRO A 36 11.14 19.38 10.13
N ALA A 37 11.99 18.39 10.36
CA ALA A 37 12.79 17.75 9.32
C ALA A 37 11.92 17.05 8.27
N VAL A 38 10.87 16.30 8.71
CA VAL A 38 9.93 15.64 7.81
C VAL A 38 9.12 16.67 7.03
N ARG A 39 8.60 17.70 7.69
CA ARG A 39 7.84 18.77 7.02
C ARG A 39 8.68 19.50 5.95
N LYS A 40 9.98 19.68 6.20
CA LYS A 40 10.92 20.25 5.23
C LYS A 40 11.17 19.32 4.05
N ALA A 41 11.32 18.01 4.30
CA ALA A 41 11.54 17.01 3.25
C ALA A 41 10.32 16.80 2.36
N TYR A 42 9.11 16.97 2.93
CA TYR A 42 7.83 16.80 2.24
C TYR A 42 7.01 18.11 2.24
N PRO A 43 7.42 19.11 1.46
CA PRO A 43 6.75 20.41 1.46
C PRO A 43 5.32 20.28 0.90
N PRO A 44 4.36 21.12 1.37
CA PRO A 44 2.93 20.99 1.03
C PRO A 44 2.62 20.87 -0.46
N GLN A 45 3.32 21.65 -1.30
CA GLN A 45 3.13 21.69 -2.75
C GLN A 45 3.56 20.41 -3.46
N ARG A 46 4.27 19.52 -2.79
CA ARG A 46 4.71 18.22 -3.31
C ARG A 46 3.98 17.02 -2.68
N ARG A 47 2.97 17.28 -1.86
CA ARG A 47 2.13 16.23 -1.29
C ARG A 47 1.01 15.89 -2.24
N MET A 48 0.68 14.62 -2.32
CA MET A 48 -0.49 14.16 -3.07
C MET A 48 -1.77 14.52 -2.31
N THR A 49 -2.84 14.88 -3.02
CA THR A 49 -4.19 14.94 -2.45
C THR A 49 -4.70 13.52 -2.12
N GLY A 50 -5.77 13.39 -1.33
CA GLY A 50 -6.38 12.09 -1.06
C GLY A 50 -6.80 11.36 -2.34
N GLN A 51 -7.35 12.06 -3.33
CA GLN A 51 -7.71 11.50 -4.63
C GLN A 51 -6.48 11.02 -5.41
N GLN A 52 -5.43 11.80 -5.43
CA GLN A 52 -4.16 11.41 -6.05
C GLN A 52 -3.53 10.19 -5.35
N LEU A 53 -3.60 10.13 -4.00
CA LEU A 53 -3.16 8.99 -3.23
C LEU A 53 -3.95 7.72 -3.58
N ALA A 54 -5.27 7.80 -3.63
CA ALA A 54 -6.13 6.68 -4.01
C ALA A 54 -5.81 6.20 -5.43
N SER A 55 -5.76 7.11 -6.40
CA SER A 55 -5.41 6.81 -7.78
C SER A 55 -4.00 6.19 -7.89
N TYR A 56 -3.01 6.77 -7.22
CA TYR A 56 -1.64 6.26 -7.21
C TYR A 56 -1.57 4.84 -6.65
N LEU A 57 -2.14 4.59 -5.48
CA LEU A 57 -2.09 3.30 -4.79
C LEU A 57 -2.87 2.22 -5.54
N LEU A 58 -4.00 2.55 -6.17
CA LEU A 58 -4.79 1.59 -6.94
C LEU A 58 -4.09 1.10 -8.21
N ARG A 59 -3.20 1.89 -8.78
CA ARG A 59 -2.41 1.50 -9.97
C ARG A 59 -1.17 0.67 -9.62
N ARG A 60 -0.80 0.55 -8.34
CA ARG A 60 0.39 -0.17 -7.90
C ARG A 60 0.02 -1.53 -7.33
N THR A 61 0.72 -2.54 -7.80
CA THR A 61 0.51 -3.93 -7.37
C THR A 61 1.46 -4.30 -6.22
N TYR A 62 2.68 -3.74 -6.23
CA TYR A 62 3.73 -4.09 -5.30
C TYR A 62 4.20 -2.90 -4.46
N ALA A 63 4.59 -3.21 -3.24
CA ALA A 63 5.28 -2.31 -2.32
C ALA A 63 6.55 -2.99 -1.79
N LEU A 64 7.50 -2.21 -1.34
CA LEU A 64 8.60 -2.69 -0.51
C LEU A 64 8.12 -2.71 0.94
N ALA A 65 7.95 -3.90 1.51
CA ALA A 65 7.59 -4.06 2.91
C ALA A 65 8.85 -4.16 3.77
N SER A 66 8.99 -3.25 4.72
CA SER A 66 10.08 -3.21 5.70
C SER A 66 9.60 -3.71 7.05
N SER A 67 10.40 -4.58 7.67
CA SER A 67 10.12 -5.22 8.97
C SER A 67 11.41 -5.31 9.79
N THR A 68 11.28 -5.54 11.09
CA THR A 68 12.40 -5.78 11.99
C THR A 68 12.52 -7.26 12.29
N ARG A 69 13.69 -7.84 12.07
CA ARG A 69 13.99 -9.22 12.42
C ARG A 69 13.98 -9.40 13.95
N PRO A 70 13.79 -10.64 14.47
CA PRO A 70 13.85 -10.88 15.92
C PRO A 70 15.16 -10.42 16.59
N ASP A 71 16.26 -10.37 15.83
CA ASP A 71 17.57 -9.86 16.28
C ASP A 71 17.74 -8.34 16.15
N GLY A 72 16.68 -7.62 15.80
CA GLY A 72 16.67 -6.16 15.68
C GLY A 72 17.14 -5.61 14.32
N ARG A 73 17.67 -6.43 13.44
CA ARG A 73 18.11 -5.97 12.11
C ARG A 73 16.95 -5.69 11.19
N ALA A 74 17.09 -4.66 10.37
CA ALA A 74 16.11 -4.33 9.34
C ALA A 74 16.06 -5.40 8.24
N HIS A 75 14.86 -5.61 7.67
CA HIS A 75 14.62 -6.44 6.52
C HIS A 75 13.60 -5.77 5.61
N ALA A 76 13.85 -5.79 4.32
CA ALA A 76 12.92 -5.27 3.33
C ALA A 76 12.77 -6.26 2.16
N ALA A 77 11.55 -6.44 1.68
CA ALA A 77 11.26 -7.31 0.54
C ALA A 77 10.03 -6.81 -0.23
N PRO A 78 10.01 -6.96 -1.57
CA PRO A 78 8.82 -6.66 -2.35
C PRO A 78 7.66 -7.58 -1.96
N THR A 79 6.46 -7.05 -2.01
CA THR A 79 5.25 -7.79 -1.70
C THR A 79 4.05 -7.21 -2.44
N LEU A 80 3.11 -8.07 -2.80
CA LEU A 80 1.78 -7.65 -3.22
C LEU A 80 1.08 -6.96 -2.05
N PHE A 81 0.28 -5.93 -2.31
CA PHE A 81 -0.53 -5.27 -1.30
C PHE A 81 -1.91 -4.88 -1.82
N SER A 82 -2.85 -4.74 -0.93
CA SER A 82 -4.17 -4.18 -1.20
C SER A 82 -4.56 -3.22 -0.08
N ALA A 83 -5.24 -2.12 -0.43
CA ALA A 83 -5.91 -1.25 0.53
C ALA A 83 -7.37 -1.69 0.63
N TYR A 84 -7.86 -1.97 1.84
CA TYR A 84 -9.22 -2.42 2.09
C TYR A 84 -9.62 -2.15 3.54
N ALA A 85 -10.81 -1.61 3.75
CA ALA A 85 -11.36 -1.32 5.08
C ALA A 85 -10.36 -0.59 6.00
N GLU A 86 -9.86 0.55 5.52
CA GLU A 86 -8.90 1.43 6.23
C GLU A 86 -7.63 0.72 6.72
N ALA A 87 -7.21 -0.33 6.03
CA ALA A 87 -6.00 -1.07 6.32
C ALA A 87 -5.26 -1.44 5.03
N PHE A 88 -3.97 -1.78 5.18
CA PHE A 88 -3.18 -2.37 4.11
C PHE A 88 -2.95 -3.85 4.38
N TRP A 89 -3.13 -4.65 3.35
CA TRP A 89 -3.15 -6.10 3.44
C TRP A 89 -2.12 -6.72 2.50
N LEU A 90 -1.34 -7.67 3.02
CA LEU A 90 -0.28 -8.34 2.29
C LEU A 90 -0.50 -9.85 2.33
N PRO A 91 -0.90 -10.46 1.20
CA PRO A 91 -0.95 -11.92 1.10
C PRO A 91 0.47 -12.48 1.25
N THR A 92 0.60 -13.55 2.02
CA THR A 92 1.91 -14.02 2.46
C THR A 92 1.97 -15.55 2.46
N VAL A 93 3.04 -16.13 1.88
CA VAL A 93 3.27 -17.57 1.89
C VAL A 93 3.58 -18.07 3.29
N LYS A 94 3.34 -19.36 3.53
CA LYS A 94 3.45 -20.00 4.85
C LYS A 94 4.81 -19.77 5.53
N ASP A 95 5.89 -19.87 4.78
CA ASP A 95 7.26 -19.85 5.32
C ASP A 95 7.96 -18.49 5.16
N ALA A 96 7.20 -17.43 4.92
CA ALA A 96 7.78 -16.10 4.78
C ALA A 96 8.38 -15.60 6.10
N ALA A 97 9.64 -15.19 6.07
CA ALA A 97 10.35 -14.67 7.24
C ALA A 97 9.63 -13.51 7.93
N ARG A 98 8.90 -12.69 7.16
CA ARG A 98 8.12 -11.54 7.68
C ARG A 98 7.06 -11.94 8.71
N ILE A 99 6.57 -13.20 8.70
CA ILE A 99 5.63 -13.69 9.72
C ILE A 99 6.30 -13.72 11.09
N ALA A 100 7.52 -14.26 11.17
CA ALA A 100 8.30 -14.28 12.41
C ALA A 100 8.67 -12.85 12.84
N HIS A 101 8.98 -11.97 11.89
CA HIS A 101 9.31 -10.57 12.17
C HIS A 101 8.12 -9.85 12.82
N VAL A 102 6.92 -9.94 12.22
CA VAL A 102 5.71 -9.29 12.75
C VAL A 102 5.30 -9.87 14.10
N ARG A 103 5.49 -11.17 14.31
CA ARG A 103 5.23 -11.77 15.63
C ARG A 103 6.16 -11.28 16.72
N ALA A 104 7.43 -11.02 16.38
CA ALA A 104 8.42 -10.49 17.32
C ALA A 104 8.30 -8.97 17.50
N HIS A 105 8.09 -8.26 16.42
CA HIS A 105 8.00 -6.80 16.35
C HIS A 105 6.77 -6.44 15.49
N PRO A 106 5.59 -6.22 16.09
CA PRO A 106 4.33 -6.06 15.37
C PRO A 106 4.20 -4.68 14.70
N TRP A 107 5.13 -4.36 13.82
CA TRP A 107 5.19 -3.12 13.07
C TRP A 107 5.71 -3.36 11.66
N LEU A 108 5.08 -2.75 10.67
CA LEU A 108 5.53 -2.75 9.29
C LEU A 108 5.53 -1.35 8.71
N ALA A 109 6.44 -1.13 7.75
CA ALA A 109 6.39 0.00 6.87
C ALA A 109 6.29 -0.47 5.41
N LEU A 110 5.49 0.24 4.61
CA LEU A 110 5.40 0.06 3.17
C LEU A 110 5.98 1.28 2.47
N SER A 111 6.80 1.06 1.47
CA SER A 111 7.27 2.08 0.55
C SER A 111 6.80 1.73 -0.86
N ILE A 112 6.01 2.60 -1.45
CA ILE A 112 5.55 2.51 -2.83
C ILE A 112 6.23 3.65 -3.58
N LEU A 113 7.12 3.30 -4.50
CA LEU A 113 8.02 4.25 -5.14
C LEU A 113 7.83 4.20 -6.65
N GLU A 114 7.93 5.35 -7.28
CA GLU A 114 8.08 5.52 -8.71
C GLU A 114 9.19 6.53 -8.93
N GLY A 115 10.13 6.22 -9.82
CA GLY A 115 11.31 7.06 -10.01
C GLY A 115 12.02 6.74 -11.31
N GLU A 116 11.27 6.78 -12.43
CA GLU A 116 11.87 6.69 -13.76
C GLU A 116 11.67 8.01 -14.51
N HIS A 117 12.73 8.48 -15.15
CA HIS A 117 12.79 9.75 -15.88
C HIS A 117 12.42 10.94 -14.98
N ASP A 118 11.41 11.72 -15.38
CA ASP A 118 10.99 12.94 -14.69
C ASP A 118 9.90 12.68 -13.62
N THR A 119 9.57 11.42 -13.36
CA THR A 119 8.53 11.07 -12.40
C THR A 119 9.14 10.61 -11.10
N HIS A 120 9.10 11.47 -10.09
CA HIS A 120 9.50 11.13 -8.73
C HIS A 120 8.27 11.14 -7.84
N ALA A 121 7.78 9.97 -7.45
CA ALA A 121 6.66 9.84 -6.53
C ALA A 121 6.95 8.78 -5.47
N ALA A 122 6.52 9.05 -4.26
CA ALA A 122 6.67 8.13 -3.13
C ALA A 122 5.45 8.19 -2.22
N VAL A 123 5.00 7.04 -1.75
CA VAL A 123 4.07 6.92 -0.64
C VAL A 123 4.69 6.01 0.41
N LEU A 124 4.80 6.53 1.63
CA LEU A 124 5.32 5.84 2.79
C LEU A 124 4.19 5.62 3.78
N ILE A 125 3.98 4.39 4.21
CA ILE A 125 2.92 3.99 5.12
C ILE A 125 3.54 3.18 6.23
N GLU A 126 3.21 3.47 7.48
CA GLU A 126 3.69 2.69 8.62
C GLU A 126 2.64 2.56 9.71
N GLY A 127 2.67 1.43 10.39
CA GLY A 127 1.77 1.17 11.51
C GLY A 127 1.94 -0.22 12.11
N PRO A 128 1.21 -0.48 13.20
CA PRO A 128 1.14 -1.81 13.78
C PRO A 128 0.62 -2.83 12.77
N ALA A 129 1.17 -4.04 12.86
CA ALA A 129 0.86 -5.13 11.96
C ALA A 129 0.53 -6.41 12.73
N GLU A 130 -0.37 -7.20 12.18
CA GLU A 130 -0.79 -8.48 12.73
C GLU A 130 -0.79 -9.58 11.65
N VAL A 131 -0.69 -10.83 12.10
CA VAL A 131 -0.70 -12.03 11.24
C VAL A 131 -2.06 -12.69 11.36
N LEU A 132 -2.76 -12.85 10.24
CA LEU A 132 -4.10 -13.44 10.15
C LEU A 132 -4.10 -14.65 9.21
N THR A 133 -4.96 -15.63 9.50
CA THR A 133 -5.16 -16.84 8.66
C THR A 133 -6.43 -16.75 7.82
N THR A 134 -7.35 -15.90 8.23
CA THR A 134 -8.64 -15.70 7.54
C THR A 134 -8.84 -14.22 7.24
N VAL A 135 -9.45 -13.93 6.10
CA VAL A 135 -9.77 -12.58 5.65
C VAL A 135 -11.14 -12.58 4.96
N PRO A 136 -11.81 -11.43 4.84
CA PRO A 136 -13.04 -11.29 4.06
C PRO A 136 -12.86 -11.76 2.61
N GLU A 137 -13.90 -12.34 2.04
CA GLU A 137 -13.89 -12.81 0.64
C GLU A 137 -13.67 -11.67 -0.35
N ASP A 138 -14.29 -10.53 -0.11
CA ASP A 138 -14.11 -9.32 -0.93
C ASP A 138 -12.64 -8.90 -1.01
N LEU A 139 -11.90 -8.99 0.10
CA LEU A 139 -10.47 -8.69 0.08
C LEU A 139 -9.68 -9.68 -0.79
N ARG A 140 -10.04 -10.97 -0.75
CA ARG A 140 -9.42 -11.98 -1.63
C ARG A 140 -9.67 -11.63 -3.08
N HIS A 141 -10.91 -11.38 -3.44
CA HIS A 141 -11.30 -11.01 -4.79
C HIS A 141 -10.59 -9.74 -5.28
N ILE A 142 -10.59 -8.67 -4.50
CA ILE A 142 -9.87 -7.44 -4.80
C ILE A 142 -8.38 -7.71 -5.02
N THR A 143 -7.77 -8.54 -4.20
CA THR A 143 -6.34 -8.84 -4.30
C THR A 143 -6.02 -9.67 -5.55
N GLU A 144 -6.89 -10.59 -5.94
CA GLU A 144 -6.75 -11.35 -7.19
C GLU A 144 -6.89 -10.45 -8.42
N LEU A 145 -7.84 -9.54 -8.43
CA LEU A 145 -7.98 -8.54 -9.50
C LEU A 145 -6.70 -7.69 -9.62
N ARG A 146 -6.17 -7.22 -8.51
CA ARG A 146 -4.93 -6.45 -8.47
C ARG A 146 -3.71 -7.26 -8.91
N ASN A 147 -3.72 -8.57 -8.69
CA ASN A 147 -2.71 -9.50 -9.19
C ASN A 147 -2.94 -9.89 -10.66
N ARG A 148 -3.55 -9.01 -11.45
CA ARG A 148 -3.87 -9.22 -12.86
C ARG A 148 -4.72 -10.47 -13.12
N GLY A 149 -5.64 -10.78 -12.21
CA GLY A 149 -6.47 -11.98 -12.23
C GLY A 149 -5.73 -13.27 -11.87
N GLY A 150 -4.47 -13.16 -11.41
CA GLY A 150 -3.74 -14.33 -10.90
C GLY A 150 -4.27 -14.75 -9.53
N THR A 151 -4.46 -16.06 -9.34
CA THR A 151 -4.91 -16.60 -8.05
C THR A 151 -3.95 -16.27 -6.92
N ILE A 152 -4.49 -16.06 -5.72
CA ILE A 152 -3.76 -15.90 -4.47
C ILE A 152 -3.91 -17.12 -3.54
N ALA A 153 -4.27 -18.29 -4.09
CA ALA A 153 -4.41 -19.54 -3.32
C ALA A 153 -3.14 -19.95 -2.56
N TRP A 154 -1.97 -19.42 -2.98
CA TRP A 154 -0.69 -19.59 -2.29
C TRP A 154 -0.60 -18.82 -0.97
N ALA A 155 -1.47 -17.83 -0.72
CA ALA A 155 -1.46 -17.02 0.49
C ALA A 155 -2.00 -17.83 1.67
N ALA A 156 -1.11 -18.36 2.49
CA ALA A 156 -1.45 -19.07 3.72
C ALA A 156 -1.72 -18.13 4.90
N TYR A 157 -1.15 -16.91 4.84
CA TYR A 157 -1.31 -15.86 5.84
C TYR A 157 -1.55 -14.53 5.18
N TRP A 158 -2.09 -13.62 5.97
CA TRP A 158 -2.25 -12.22 5.63
C TRP A 158 -1.62 -11.36 6.72
N LEU A 159 -0.86 -10.37 6.31
CA LEU A 159 -0.42 -9.33 7.24
C LEU A 159 -1.35 -8.15 7.05
N ARG A 160 -2.00 -7.71 8.12
CA ARG A 160 -2.80 -6.49 8.16
C ARG A 160 -1.99 -5.40 8.82
N ILE A 161 -1.87 -4.26 8.15
CA ILE A 161 -1.28 -3.04 8.70
C ILE A 161 -2.42 -2.08 8.97
N THR A 162 -2.58 -1.65 10.22
CA THR A 162 -3.44 -0.53 10.59
C THR A 162 -2.59 0.74 10.55
N PRO A 163 -2.69 1.56 9.50
CA PRO A 163 -1.74 2.64 9.31
C PRO A 163 -1.92 3.74 10.34
N GLN A 164 -0.83 4.16 10.95
CA GLN A 164 -0.78 5.30 11.87
C GLN A 164 -0.12 6.52 11.24
N ARG A 165 0.68 6.31 10.19
CA ARG A 165 1.34 7.37 9.44
C ARG A 165 1.29 7.09 7.95
N LEU A 166 1.07 8.16 7.20
CA LEU A 166 1.17 8.18 5.75
C LEU A 166 1.82 9.48 5.32
N PHE A 167 2.86 9.36 4.51
CA PHE A 167 3.54 10.50 3.88
C PHE A 167 3.59 10.27 2.38
N SER A 168 3.32 11.30 1.61
CA SER A 168 3.50 11.27 0.16
C SER A 168 4.40 12.39 -0.33
N PHE A 169 5.02 12.12 -1.46
CA PHE A 169 5.83 13.07 -2.20
C PHE A 169 5.60 12.86 -3.70
N ALA A 170 5.43 13.94 -4.45
CA ALA A 170 5.47 13.92 -5.90
C ALA A 170 6.26 15.14 -6.37
N GLU A 171 7.27 14.96 -7.22
CA GLU A 171 8.11 16.06 -7.70
C GLU A 171 7.30 17.05 -8.54
N HIS A 172 6.41 16.52 -9.36
CA HIS A 172 5.39 17.28 -10.07
C HIS A 172 4.01 16.86 -9.57
N ALA A 173 3.03 17.75 -9.69
CA ALA A 173 1.66 17.39 -9.34
C ALA A 173 1.31 16.09 -10.07
N TRP A 174 0.98 15.05 -9.30
CA TRP A 174 0.57 13.76 -9.86
C TRP A 174 -0.60 13.99 -10.80
N GLN A 175 -0.40 13.81 -12.10
CA GLN A 175 -1.45 13.89 -13.10
C GLN A 175 -1.99 12.50 -13.35
N GLU A 176 -3.32 12.38 -13.29
CA GLU A 176 -3.99 11.18 -13.72
C GLU A 176 -3.83 11.06 -15.24
N GLY A 177 -2.98 10.14 -15.68
CA GLY A 177 -2.82 9.78 -17.09
C GLY A 177 -3.78 8.66 -17.47
#